data_b824aaac7d69f3a1c18192cc8d95cae5
#
_entry.id   b824aaac7d69f3a1c18192cc8d95cae5
#
_cell.length_a   1.000
_cell.length_b   1.000
_cell.length_c   1.000
_cell.angle_alpha   90.00
_cell.angle_beta   90.00
_cell.angle_gamma   90.00
#
_symmetry.space_group_name_H-M   'P 1'
#
loop_
_entity.id
_entity.type
_entity.pdbx_description
1 polymer ?
#
loop_
_entity_poly.entity_id
_entity_poly.type
_entity_poly.pdbx_seq_one_letter_code
_entity_poly.pdbx_strand_id
1 'polypeptide(L)'
;MILVDWEILDRIRRGHIAIDPFDPKLIQPNSLDIRLGDHFVWYTEGDEVIDPFDKGTVTTGVEEIRTPEIILPPGRFMLAETLEIIRLPNNIVASIEGKSSIARLGVELHQTGGWIDAGFHGSITLEMCNVNQRPVRLYAGMPIGQLVFYTTECAECPYDAKEDAKYMGQRQATLSRYHENPRNQ
;
A
#
# COMPACT_ATOMS: atom_id res chain seq x y z
N MET A 1 4.02 9.49 18.78
CA MET A 1 3.78 10.89 18.35
C MET A 1 3.67 10.89 16.84
N ILE A 2 2.73 11.66 16.25
CA ILE A 2 2.65 11.84 14.79
C ILE A 2 3.72 12.84 14.37
N LEU A 3 4.45 12.53 13.29
CA LEU A 3 5.44 13.44 12.72
C LEU A 3 4.74 14.57 11.96
N VAL A 4 5.27 15.78 12.07
CA VAL A 4 4.84 16.94 11.29
C VAL A 4 5.78 17.17 10.09
N ASP A 5 5.41 18.06 9.19
CA ASP A 5 6.07 18.34 7.91
C ASP A 5 7.61 18.47 8.00
N TRP A 6 8.12 19.34 8.87
CA TRP A 6 9.55 19.55 9.02
C TRP A 6 10.27 18.33 9.64
N GLU A 7 9.61 17.56 10.51
CA GLU A 7 10.17 16.33 11.10
C GLU A 7 10.27 15.22 10.04
N ILE A 8 9.22 15.08 9.20
CA ILE A 8 9.22 14.14 8.06
C ILE A 8 10.40 14.48 7.15
N LEU A 9 10.53 15.75 6.76
CA LEU A 9 11.62 16.20 5.88
C LEU A 9 13.00 15.97 6.50
N ASP A 10 13.19 16.27 7.79
CA ASP A 10 14.46 16.05 8.51
C ASP A 10 14.82 14.55 8.53
N ARG A 11 13.85 13.68 8.83
CA ARG A 11 14.05 12.22 8.85
C ARG A 11 14.44 11.66 7.48
N ILE A 12 13.82 12.18 6.40
CA ILE A 12 14.17 11.79 5.03
C ILE A 12 15.57 12.28 4.68
N ARG A 13 15.91 13.55 4.97
CA ARG A 13 17.24 14.12 4.70
C ARG A 13 18.38 13.40 5.43
N ARG A 14 18.12 12.90 6.63
CA ARG A 14 19.08 12.11 7.42
C ARG A 14 19.11 10.63 7.02
N GLY A 15 18.25 10.20 6.10
CA GLY A 15 18.17 8.79 5.68
C GLY A 15 17.52 7.85 6.72
N HIS A 16 16.85 8.40 7.75
CA HIS A 16 16.10 7.60 8.72
C HIS A 16 14.85 7.02 8.09
N ILE A 17 14.13 7.80 7.27
CA ILE A 17 13.06 7.35 6.39
C ILE A 17 13.61 7.46 4.97
N ALA A 18 13.44 6.44 4.14
CA ALA A 18 13.72 6.54 2.71
C ALA A 18 12.42 6.44 1.92
N ILE A 19 12.27 7.35 0.96
CA ILE A 19 11.17 7.42 0.00
C ILE A 19 11.79 7.60 -1.38
N ASP A 20 11.53 6.71 -2.30
CA ASP A 20 12.10 6.75 -3.65
C ASP A 20 11.05 6.43 -4.72
N PRO A 21 10.76 7.35 -5.66
CA PRO A 21 11.31 8.71 -5.77
C PRO A 21 10.64 9.69 -4.80
N PHE A 22 11.44 10.53 -4.14
CA PHE A 22 10.95 11.55 -3.22
C PHE A 22 10.70 12.89 -3.91
N ASP A 23 9.51 13.46 -3.71
CA ASP A 23 9.17 14.83 -4.10
C ASP A 23 8.76 15.64 -2.85
N PRO A 24 9.53 16.67 -2.45
CA PRO A 24 9.21 17.47 -1.27
C PRO A 24 7.88 18.24 -1.37
N LYS A 25 7.32 18.42 -2.57
CA LYS A 25 6.01 19.03 -2.79
C LYS A 25 4.84 18.18 -2.28
N LEU A 26 5.09 16.90 -2.05
CA LEU A 26 4.09 15.95 -1.55
C LEU A 26 3.97 15.98 -0.01
N ILE A 27 4.86 16.71 0.69
CA ILE A 27 4.76 16.85 2.15
C ILE A 27 3.53 17.69 2.50
N GLN A 28 2.74 17.18 3.42
CA GLN A 28 1.56 17.80 4.01
C GLN A 28 1.84 18.10 5.50
N PRO A 29 1.02 18.90 6.20
CA PRO A 29 1.30 19.28 7.59
C PRO A 29 1.63 18.12 8.55
N ASN A 30 1.02 16.94 8.36
CA ASN A 30 1.19 15.78 9.24
C ASN A 30 1.32 14.45 8.46
N SER A 31 1.61 14.49 7.16
CA SER A 31 1.67 13.33 6.30
C SER A 31 2.53 13.58 5.06
N LEU A 32 2.76 12.53 4.30
CA LEU A 32 3.34 12.59 2.96
C LEU A 32 2.35 12.00 1.98
N ASP A 33 1.93 12.76 0.96
CA ASP A 33 1.15 12.20 -0.14
C ASP A 33 1.96 11.12 -0.88
N ILE A 34 1.30 10.02 -1.23
CA ILE A 34 1.86 8.94 -2.03
C ILE A 34 1.14 8.87 -3.37
N ARG A 35 1.88 8.42 -4.39
CA ARG A 35 1.38 8.36 -5.77
C ARG A 35 1.03 6.94 -6.16
N LEU A 36 0.04 6.84 -7.05
CA LEU A 36 -0.36 5.58 -7.66
C LEU A 36 0.73 5.08 -8.62
N GLY A 37 1.09 3.81 -8.53
CA GLY A 37 1.94 3.13 -9.52
C GLY A 37 1.19 2.81 -10.82
N ASP A 38 1.82 2.04 -11.69
CA ASP A 38 1.28 1.69 -13.00
C ASP A 38 0.84 0.22 -13.13
N HIS A 39 1.02 -0.58 -12.08
CA HIS A 39 0.70 -2.00 -12.06
C HIS A 39 -0.59 -2.25 -11.29
N PHE A 40 -1.55 -2.91 -11.94
CA PHE A 40 -2.88 -3.20 -11.42
C PHE A 40 -3.17 -4.69 -11.55
N VAL A 41 -3.78 -5.26 -10.50
CA VAL A 41 -4.11 -6.68 -10.40
C VAL A 41 -5.54 -6.83 -9.89
N TRP A 42 -6.35 -7.71 -10.50
CA TRP A 42 -7.71 -7.97 -10.04
C TRP A 42 -8.13 -9.41 -10.29
N TYR A 43 -9.11 -9.86 -9.52
CA TYR A 43 -9.76 -11.15 -9.77
C TYR A 43 -10.83 -10.99 -10.85
N THR A 44 -10.87 -11.92 -11.80
CA THR A 44 -11.97 -12.04 -12.76
C THR A 44 -13.23 -12.53 -12.07
N GLU A 45 -14.37 -12.32 -12.69
CA GLU A 45 -15.64 -12.89 -12.21
C GLU A 45 -15.58 -14.43 -12.29
N GLY A 46 -16.11 -15.10 -11.27
CA GLY A 46 -16.14 -16.55 -11.17
C GLY A 46 -16.84 -17.00 -9.90
N ASP A 47 -17.23 -18.25 -9.87
CA ASP A 47 -17.90 -18.90 -8.74
C ASP A 47 -16.93 -19.69 -7.85
N GLU A 48 -15.65 -19.72 -8.19
CA GLU A 48 -14.63 -20.45 -7.43
C GLU A 48 -14.36 -19.77 -6.09
N VAL A 49 -14.36 -20.57 -5.03
CA VAL A 49 -14.06 -20.09 -3.68
C VAL A 49 -12.57 -19.88 -3.53
N ILE A 50 -12.15 -18.69 -3.10
CA ILE A 50 -10.76 -18.41 -2.74
C ILE A 50 -10.51 -18.96 -1.32
N ASP A 51 -9.68 -20.02 -1.21
CA ASP A 51 -9.17 -20.49 0.08
C ASP A 51 -7.83 -19.81 0.36
N PRO A 52 -7.72 -18.97 1.41
CA PRO A 52 -6.48 -18.25 1.71
C PRO A 52 -5.29 -19.17 2.05
N PHE A 53 -5.52 -20.44 2.38
CA PHE A 53 -4.48 -21.45 2.60
C PHE A 53 -4.09 -22.23 1.35
N ASP A 54 -4.83 -22.08 0.26
CA ASP A 54 -4.54 -22.71 -1.04
C ASP A 54 -4.03 -21.67 -2.04
N LYS A 55 -2.71 -21.70 -2.28
CA LYS A 55 -2.07 -20.82 -3.25
C LYS A 55 -2.72 -20.93 -4.64
N GLY A 56 -3.16 -22.12 -5.04
CA GLY A 56 -3.80 -22.35 -6.33
C GLY A 56 -5.03 -21.48 -6.50
N THR A 57 -5.94 -21.49 -5.52
CA THR A 57 -7.17 -20.69 -5.57
C THR A 57 -6.90 -19.19 -5.47
N VAL A 58 -5.86 -18.77 -4.73
CA VAL A 58 -5.46 -17.35 -4.61
C VAL A 58 -4.91 -16.81 -5.94
N THR A 59 -4.31 -17.65 -6.79
CA THR A 59 -3.69 -17.22 -8.06
C THR A 59 -4.55 -17.52 -9.29
N THR A 60 -5.64 -18.27 -9.15
CA THR A 60 -6.57 -18.55 -10.25
C THR A 60 -7.49 -17.36 -10.50
N GLY A 61 -7.83 -17.13 -11.78
CA GLY A 61 -8.72 -16.06 -12.19
C GLY A 61 -8.15 -14.67 -11.91
N VAL A 62 -6.85 -14.50 -11.98
CA VAL A 62 -6.17 -13.22 -11.76
C VAL A 62 -5.74 -12.64 -13.09
N GLU A 63 -6.02 -11.37 -13.30
CA GLU A 63 -5.51 -10.56 -14.41
C GLU A 63 -4.65 -9.43 -13.86
N GLU A 64 -3.63 -9.05 -14.62
CA GLU A 64 -2.76 -7.91 -14.31
C GLU A 64 -2.43 -7.09 -15.55
N ILE A 65 -2.18 -5.80 -15.36
CA ILE A 65 -1.78 -4.89 -16.43
C ILE A 65 -0.84 -3.80 -15.89
N ARG A 66 0.10 -3.38 -16.74
CA ARG A 66 0.81 -2.11 -16.57
C ARG A 66 0.28 -1.09 -17.56
N THR A 67 -0.23 0.03 -17.02
CA THR A 67 -0.86 1.05 -17.83
C THR A 67 -0.74 2.42 -17.16
N PRO A 68 -0.60 3.52 -17.94
CA PRO A 68 -0.57 4.86 -17.37
C PRO A 68 -1.93 5.33 -16.83
N GLU A 69 -3.02 4.65 -17.16
CA GLU A 69 -4.35 4.96 -16.63
C GLU A 69 -5.20 3.70 -16.49
N ILE A 70 -6.11 3.71 -15.53
CA ILE A 70 -7.07 2.63 -15.28
C ILE A 70 -8.45 3.20 -15.00
N ILE A 71 -9.49 2.50 -15.43
CA ILE A 71 -10.87 2.78 -15.02
C ILE A 71 -11.24 1.77 -13.94
N LEU A 72 -11.60 2.27 -12.76
CA LEU A 72 -12.07 1.47 -11.64
C LEU A 72 -13.61 1.44 -11.66
N PRO A 73 -14.23 0.33 -12.07
CA PRO A 73 -15.70 0.20 -12.15
C PRO A 73 -16.35 0.22 -10.75
N PRO A 74 -17.66 0.55 -10.65
CA PRO A 74 -18.42 0.43 -9.42
C PRO A 74 -18.31 -0.98 -8.80
N GLY A 75 -18.08 -1.06 -7.50
CA GLY A 75 -17.98 -2.30 -6.74
C GLY A 75 -16.74 -3.17 -7.04
N ARG A 76 -15.86 -2.73 -7.93
CA ARG A 76 -14.66 -3.49 -8.28
C ARG A 76 -13.60 -3.33 -7.18
N PHE A 77 -13.11 -4.47 -6.68
CA PHE A 77 -11.88 -4.56 -5.91
C PHE A 77 -10.69 -4.73 -6.86
N MET A 78 -9.59 -4.02 -6.58
CA MET A 78 -8.39 -4.03 -7.40
C MET A 78 -7.16 -3.77 -6.52
N LEU A 79 -6.11 -4.55 -6.72
CA LEU A 79 -4.82 -4.27 -6.13
C LEU A 79 -4.02 -3.34 -7.05
N ALA A 80 -3.37 -2.36 -6.46
CA ALA A 80 -2.39 -1.50 -7.10
C ALA A 80 -1.17 -1.37 -6.20
N GLU A 81 -0.20 -0.54 -6.58
CA GLU A 81 0.95 -0.25 -5.75
C GLU A 81 1.18 1.24 -5.59
N THR A 82 1.97 1.61 -4.61
CA THR A 82 2.56 2.94 -4.55
C THR A 82 3.68 3.06 -5.59
N LEU A 83 3.78 4.23 -6.24
CA LEU A 83 4.93 4.58 -7.06
C LEU A 83 6.21 4.59 -6.21
N GLU A 84 6.09 5.07 -4.98
CA GLU A 84 7.19 5.17 -4.05
C GLU A 84 7.56 3.82 -3.44
N ILE A 85 8.87 3.60 -3.32
CA ILE A 85 9.44 2.59 -2.46
C ILE A 85 9.78 3.24 -1.13
N ILE A 86 9.32 2.62 -0.06
CA ILE A 86 9.39 3.17 1.28
C ILE A 86 10.30 2.29 2.13
N ARG A 87 11.12 2.89 2.98
CA ARG A 87 11.86 2.18 4.02
C ARG A 87 11.72 2.92 5.34
N LEU A 88 11.26 2.19 6.35
CA LEU A 88 11.09 2.66 7.72
C LEU A 88 12.20 2.10 8.62
N PRO A 89 12.68 2.88 9.61
CA PRO A 89 13.56 2.36 10.66
C PRO A 89 12.75 1.54 11.68
N ASN A 90 13.44 0.95 12.65
CA ASN A 90 12.83 0.12 13.69
C ASN A 90 12.02 0.87 14.77
N ASN A 91 11.97 2.20 14.71
CA ASN A 91 11.27 3.07 15.67
C ASN A 91 10.30 4.05 15.01
N ILE A 92 9.93 3.79 13.77
CA ILE A 92 8.90 4.54 13.04
C ILE A 92 7.99 3.53 12.34
N VAL A 93 6.69 3.70 12.52
CA VAL A 93 5.64 3.00 11.80
C VAL A 93 4.85 4.00 10.98
N ALA A 94 4.06 3.53 10.03
CA ALA A 94 3.19 4.41 9.27
C ALA A 94 1.79 3.79 9.10
N SER A 95 0.80 4.63 8.83
CA SER A 95 -0.48 4.21 8.30
C SER A 95 -0.72 4.81 6.92
N ILE A 96 -1.37 4.05 6.05
CA ILE A 96 -1.95 4.58 4.82
C ILE A 96 -3.30 5.18 5.14
N GLU A 97 -3.51 6.40 4.66
CA GLU A 97 -4.78 7.10 4.73
C GLU A 97 -5.22 7.52 3.33
N GLY A 98 -6.53 7.57 3.11
CA GLY A 98 -7.08 8.07 1.86
C GLY A 98 -6.84 9.56 1.66
N LYS A 99 -6.63 9.99 0.43
CA LYS A 99 -6.64 11.41 0.08
C LYS A 99 -8.09 11.89 -0.03
N SER A 100 -8.47 12.90 0.76
CA SER A 100 -9.87 13.38 0.86
C SER A 100 -10.53 13.67 -0.49
N SER A 101 -9.78 14.23 -1.45
CA SER A 101 -10.30 14.53 -2.79
C SER A 101 -10.62 13.28 -3.61
N ILE A 102 -9.91 12.18 -3.39
CA ILE A 102 -10.13 10.89 -4.05
C ILE A 102 -11.23 10.11 -3.31
N ALA A 103 -11.21 10.10 -1.98
CA ALA A 103 -12.24 9.47 -1.17
C ALA A 103 -13.65 10.04 -1.47
N ARG A 104 -13.75 11.35 -1.76
CA ARG A 104 -15.03 11.99 -2.17
C ARG A 104 -15.54 11.55 -3.56
N LEU A 105 -14.72 10.88 -4.35
CA LEU A 105 -15.13 10.21 -5.58
C LEU A 105 -15.60 8.77 -5.33
N GLY A 106 -15.57 8.31 -4.07
CA GLY A 106 -15.95 6.96 -3.68
C GLY A 106 -14.84 5.92 -3.92
N VAL A 107 -13.58 6.35 -4.01
CA VAL A 107 -12.45 5.42 -4.11
C VAL A 107 -11.86 5.22 -2.71
N GLU A 108 -11.98 4.01 -2.20
CA GLU A 108 -11.27 3.52 -1.03
C GLU A 108 -9.88 3.05 -1.45
N LEU A 109 -8.88 3.29 -0.62
CA LEU A 109 -7.49 3.04 -0.96
C LEU A 109 -6.93 1.77 -0.32
N HIS A 110 -7.43 1.41 0.85
CA HIS A 110 -7.14 0.17 1.55
C HIS A 110 -8.41 -0.33 2.22
N GLN A 111 -8.56 -1.65 2.38
CA GLN A 111 -9.70 -2.21 3.08
C GLN A 111 -9.46 -2.15 4.61
N THR A 112 -8.58 -2.99 5.10
CA THR A 112 -8.24 -3.04 6.55
C THR A 112 -6.74 -3.15 6.80
N GLY A 113 -5.91 -3.26 5.75
CA GLY A 113 -4.47 -3.51 5.81
C GLY A 113 -3.61 -2.25 5.75
N GLY A 114 -4.08 -1.11 6.27
CA GLY A 114 -3.39 0.17 6.14
C GLY A 114 -2.18 0.40 7.06
N TRP A 115 -1.78 -0.59 7.88
CA TRP A 115 -0.67 -0.45 8.82
C TRP A 115 0.64 -0.92 8.23
N ILE A 116 1.71 -0.13 8.41
CA ILE A 116 3.05 -0.40 7.92
C ILE A 116 3.99 -0.46 9.12
N ASP A 117 4.51 -1.65 9.37
CA ASP A 117 5.37 -1.94 10.51
C ASP A 117 6.74 -1.26 10.42
N ALA A 118 7.34 -1.03 11.59
CA ALA A 118 8.74 -0.62 11.71
C ALA A 118 9.67 -1.64 11.03
N GLY A 119 10.66 -1.16 10.27
CA GLY A 119 11.56 -2.02 9.50
C GLY A 119 11.03 -2.41 8.12
N PHE A 120 9.83 -1.99 7.72
CA PHE A 120 9.31 -2.28 6.38
C PHE A 120 10.16 -1.64 5.28
N HIS A 121 10.33 -2.37 4.17
CA HIS A 121 10.95 -1.86 2.95
C HIS A 121 10.24 -2.43 1.71
N GLY A 122 9.77 -1.58 0.81
CA GLY A 122 9.12 -1.97 -0.44
C GLY A 122 8.13 -0.91 -0.95
N SER A 123 7.51 -1.16 -2.10
CA SER A 123 6.27 -0.49 -2.47
C SER A 123 5.13 -1.03 -1.60
N ILE A 124 4.06 -0.27 -1.45
CA ILE A 124 2.91 -0.71 -0.66
C ILE A 124 1.83 -1.17 -1.64
N THR A 125 1.28 -2.35 -1.42
CA THR A 125 0.10 -2.78 -2.17
C THR A 125 -1.12 -2.03 -1.64
N LEU A 126 -1.85 -1.41 -2.57
CA LEU A 126 -3.09 -0.67 -2.32
C LEU A 126 -4.28 -1.58 -2.65
N GLU A 127 -5.20 -1.74 -1.71
CA GLU A 127 -6.40 -2.58 -1.82
C GLU A 127 -7.60 -1.71 -2.19
N MET A 128 -7.62 -1.23 -3.42
CA MET A 128 -8.59 -0.22 -3.87
C MET A 128 -9.97 -0.81 -4.12
N CYS A 129 -11.01 -0.04 -3.79
CA CYS A 129 -12.38 -0.32 -4.15
C CYS A 129 -13.12 0.96 -4.58
N ASN A 130 -13.99 0.86 -5.57
CA ASN A 130 -14.89 1.96 -5.95
C ASN A 130 -16.28 1.71 -5.37
N VAL A 131 -16.62 2.42 -4.31
CA VAL A 131 -17.97 2.36 -3.69
C VAL A 131 -18.95 3.35 -4.31
N ASN A 132 -18.53 4.14 -5.31
CA ASN A 132 -19.42 5.01 -6.09
C ASN A 132 -20.23 4.15 -7.08
N GLN A 133 -21.34 4.70 -7.56
CA GLN A 133 -22.16 4.10 -8.63
C GLN A 133 -21.65 4.40 -10.05
N ARG A 134 -20.61 5.22 -10.18
CA ARG A 134 -19.99 5.60 -11.46
C ARG A 134 -18.55 5.12 -11.52
N PRO A 135 -18.06 4.68 -12.71
CA PRO A 135 -16.66 4.34 -12.87
C PRO A 135 -15.77 5.59 -12.63
N VAL A 136 -14.61 5.38 -12.00
CA VAL A 136 -13.63 6.43 -11.72
C VAL A 136 -12.36 6.14 -12.52
N ARG A 137 -11.86 7.15 -13.25
CA ARG A 137 -10.57 7.07 -13.95
C ARG A 137 -9.46 7.52 -13.02
N LEU A 138 -8.42 6.70 -12.93
CA LEU A 138 -7.22 6.96 -12.15
C LEU A 138 -6.00 6.96 -13.08
N TYR A 139 -4.98 7.73 -12.74
CA TYR A 139 -3.76 7.87 -13.53
C TYR A 139 -2.54 7.51 -12.69
N ALA A 140 -1.61 6.74 -13.27
CA ALA A 140 -0.32 6.49 -12.65
C ALA A 140 0.41 7.81 -12.39
N GLY A 141 1.09 7.90 -11.26
CA GLY A 141 1.79 9.11 -10.82
C GLY A 141 0.92 10.17 -10.13
N MET A 142 -0.42 10.02 -10.11
CA MET A 142 -1.27 10.94 -9.36
C MET A 142 -1.18 10.69 -7.85
N PRO A 143 -1.24 11.73 -6.99
CA PRO A 143 -1.40 11.55 -5.56
C PRO A 143 -2.73 10.84 -5.25
N ILE A 144 -2.65 9.64 -4.66
CA ILE A 144 -3.80 8.78 -4.43
C ILE A 144 -4.17 8.66 -2.94
N GLY A 145 -3.18 8.72 -2.07
CA GLY A 145 -3.31 8.60 -0.64
C GLY A 145 -2.22 9.37 0.09
N GLN A 146 -2.04 9.09 1.36
CA GLN A 146 -1.02 9.72 2.19
C GLN A 146 -0.50 8.74 3.26
N LEU A 147 0.74 8.92 3.67
CA LEU A 147 1.36 8.22 4.79
C LEU A 147 1.40 9.13 6.00
N VAL A 148 0.84 8.67 7.11
CA VAL A 148 0.99 9.28 8.43
C VAL A 148 2.05 8.47 9.19
N PHE A 149 3.09 9.15 9.68
CA PHE A 149 4.21 8.52 10.38
C PHE A 149 4.07 8.70 11.89
N TYR A 150 4.37 7.63 12.63
CA TYR A 150 4.32 7.61 14.09
C TYR A 150 5.68 7.18 14.64
N THR A 151 6.20 7.92 15.62
CA THR A 151 7.34 7.44 16.41
C THR A 151 6.89 6.42 17.45
N THR A 152 7.69 5.38 17.61
CA THR A 152 7.53 4.35 18.64
C THR A 152 8.86 4.16 19.38
N GLU A 153 8.86 3.37 20.43
CA GLU A 153 10.11 2.75 20.90
C GLU A 153 10.68 1.82 19.84
N CYS A 154 11.97 1.50 19.94
CA CYS A 154 12.57 0.56 19.00
C CYS A 154 11.92 -0.82 19.12
N ALA A 155 11.40 -1.34 18.02
CA ALA A 155 10.89 -2.70 17.98
C ALA A 155 12.05 -3.69 18.24
N GLU A 156 11.84 -4.66 19.11
CA GLU A 156 12.79 -5.72 19.38
C GLU A 156 12.96 -6.64 18.16
N CYS A 157 11.85 -6.92 17.46
CA CYS A 157 11.82 -7.67 16.21
C CYS A 157 11.10 -6.85 15.12
N PRO A 158 11.78 -5.91 14.43
CA PRO A 158 11.19 -5.14 13.35
C PRO A 158 10.90 -6.04 12.14
N TYR A 159 10.12 -5.53 11.18
CA TYR A 159 9.64 -6.30 10.04
C TYR A 159 10.77 -6.92 9.19
N ASP A 160 11.91 -6.23 9.05
CA ASP A 160 13.11 -6.73 8.36
C ASP A 160 13.88 -7.82 9.12
N ALA A 161 13.61 -8.00 10.43
CA ALA A 161 14.17 -9.07 11.25
C ALA A 161 13.21 -10.27 11.42
N LYS A 162 11.95 -10.14 10.94
CA LYS A 162 10.95 -11.20 11.01
C LYS A 162 11.22 -12.29 9.96
N GLU A 163 11.30 -13.55 10.38
CA GLU A 163 11.49 -14.69 9.45
C GLU A 163 10.31 -14.88 8.49
N ASP A 164 9.10 -14.53 8.93
CA ASP A 164 7.86 -14.66 8.18
C ASP A 164 7.37 -13.33 7.54
N ALA A 165 8.28 -12.38 7.30
CA ALA A 165 7.97 -11.11 6.64
C ALA A 165 7.60 -11.30 5.17
N LYS A 166 6.31 -11.50 4.88
CA LYS A 166 5.81 -11.90 3.55
C LYS A 166 6.01 -10.87 2.44
N TYR A 167 5.94 -9.58 2.77
CA TYR A 167 5.89 -8.50 1.78
C TYR A 167 7.15 -7.62 1.78
N MET A 168 8.23 -8.10 2.40
CA MET A 168 9.51 -7.41 2.40
C MET A 168 10.10 -7.33 0.99
N GLY A 169 10.52 -6.13 0.59
CA GLY A 169 11.18 -5.90 -0.68
C GLY A 169 10.29 -5.94 -1.91
N GLN A 170 8.96 -5.98 -1.76
CA GLN A 170 8.05 -5.98 -2.92
C GLN A 170 8.19 -4.70 -3.75
N ARG A 171 7.98 -4.83 -5.07
CA ARG A 171 8.18 -3.78 -6.08
C ARG A 171 6.99 -3.58 -6.99
N GLN A 172 5.90 -4.27 -6.72
CA GLN A 172 4.65 -4.24 -7.48
C GLN A 172 3.48 -4.69 -6.62
N ALA A 173 2.25 -4.49 -7.06
CA ALA A 173 1.08 -5.04 -6.41
C ALA A 173 1.20 -6.56 -6.31
N THR A 174 0.98 -7.12 -5.13
CA THR A 174 1.11 -8.55 -4.86
C THR A 174 -0.18 -9.11 -4.31
N LEU A 175 -0.50 -10.34 -4.73
CA LEU A 175 -1.62 -11.10 -4.18
C LEU A 175 -1.37 -11.50 -2.71
N SER A 176 -2.43 -11.94 -2.05
CA SER A 176 -2.32 -12.46 -0.67
C SER A 176 -1.33 -13.63 -0.60
N ARG A 177 -0.44 -13.57 0.39
CA ARG A 177 0.51 -14.64 0.76
C ARG A 177 0.09 -15.33 2.06
N TYR A 178 -1.21 -15.34 2.36
CA TYR A 178 -1.74 -15.95 3.57
C TYR A 178 -1.46 -17.47 3.62
N HIS A 179 -1.39 -18.13 2.47
CA HIS A 179 -1.05 -19.55 2.34
C HIS A 179 0.35 -19.92 2.87
N GLU A 180 1.23 -18.94 3.09
CA GLU A 180 2.54 -19.15 3.73
C GLU A 180 2.45 -19.31 5.25
N ASN A 181 1.28 -19.01 5.86
CA ASN A 181 1.07 -19.26 7.27
C ASN A 181 0.86 -20.76 7.53
N PRO A 182 1.37 -21.31 8.67
CA PRO A 182 1.03 -22.67 9.05
C PRO A 182 -0.48 -22.80 9.28
N ARG A 183 -1.10 -23.82 8.70
CA ARG A 183 -2.45 -24.21 9.11
C ARG A 183 -2.37 -24.67 10.56
N ASN A 184 -3.02 -23.95 11.47
CA ASN A 184 -3.25 -24.48 12.81
C ASN A 184 -4.13 -25.72 12.68
N GLN A 185 -3.58 -26.87 13.01
CA GLN A 185 -4.30 -28.14 13.09
C GLN A 185 -5.21 -28.16 14.30
#